data_f77cda5f65dfb88ddf7e413c6e2e70c4
#
_entry.id   f77cda5f65dfb88ddf7e413c6e2e70c4
#
_cell.length_a   1.000
_cell.length_b   1.000
_cell.length_c   1.000
_cell.angle_alpha   90.00
_cell.angle_beta   90.00
_cell.angle_gamma   90.00
#
_symmetry.space_group_name_H-M   'P 1'
#
loop_
_entity.id
_entity.type
_entity.pdbx_description
1 polymer ?
#
loop_
_entity_poly.entity_id
_entity_poly.type
_entity_poly.pdbx_seq_one_letter_code
_entity_poly.pdbx_strand_id
1 'polypeptide(L)'
;MQDNINTLNKELVDAKISLDEIYLDPNNPRFTSLKWDDIPDQQISDASIQAATKRKLEEEFSIYKLVDNIQINGFLPIDRVIVKKFAENKYVVLEGNRRICAAKNIMELYKGNPEQVEESVVDSLKEISCLIYTLSERQPSWVFQGLRHIIGIQEWPAYNKAGLYGQVMR
;
A
#
# COMPACT_ATOMS: atom_id res chain seq x y z
N MET A 1 -7.47 20.69 13.04
CA MET A 1 -6.83 19.39 12.82
C MET A 1 -7.77 18.22 13.10
N GLN A 2 -8.47 18.27 14.22
CA GLN A 2 -9.42 17.19 14.60
C GLN A 2 -10.63 17.09 13.66
N ASP A 3 -11.11 18.22 13.16
CA ASP A 3 -12.23 18.27 12.21
C ASP A 3 -11.86 17.69 10.83
N ASN A 4 -10.61 17.87 10.39
CA ASN A 4 -10.12 17.31 9.14
C ASN A 4 -9.95 15.78 9.21
N ILE A 5 -9.55 15.25 10.36
CA ILE A 5 -9.41 13.81 10.59
C ILE A 5 -10.78 13.13 10.60
N ASN A 6 -11.77 13.76 11.26
CA ASN A 6 -13.14 13.25 11.30
C ASN A 6 -13.82 13.28 9.92
N THR A 7 -13.50 14.27 9.12
CA THR A 7 -14.00 14.37 7.74
C THR A 7 -13.36 13.31 6.86
N LEU A 8 -12.05 13.10 6.97
CA LEU A 8 -11.34 12.07 6.22
C LEU A 8 -11.83 10.65 6.56
N ASN A 9 -12.12 10.38 7.82
CA ASN A 9 -12.66 9.08 8.24
C ASN A 9 -14.02 8.74 7.62
N LYS A 10 -14.84 9.76 7.32
CA LYS A 10 -16.14 9.56 6.66
C LYS A 10 -16.00 9.25 5.16
N GLU A 11 -14.87 9.61 4.58
CA GLU A 11 -14.60 9.45 3.15
C GLU A 11 -13.80 8.19 2.82
N LEU A 12 -13.51 7.38 3.83
CA LEU A 12 -12.80 6.12 3.69
C LEU A 12 -13.76 4.96 3.92
N VAL A 13 -13.86 4.07 2.94
CA VAL A 13 -14.75 2.91 2.97
C VAL A 13 -13.92 1.63 2.96
N ASP A 14 -14.22 0.73 3.90
CA ASP A 14 -13.62 -0.58 3.97
C ASP A 14 -13.97 -1.44 2.75
N ALA A 15 -12.97 -2.07 2.14
CA ALA A 15 -13.17 -3.00 1.06
C ALA A 15 -12.06 -4.05 1.01
N LYS A 16 -12.38 -5.20 0.44
CA LYS A 16 -11.40 -6.19 -0.01
C LYS A 16 -11.30 -6.13 -1.52
N ILE A 17 -10.09 -5.90 -2.01
CA ILE A 17 -9.84 -5.69 -3.44
C ILE A 17 -8.81 -6.72 -3.90
N SER A 18 -9.06 -7.34 -5.06
CA SER A 18 -8.10 -8.22 -5.69
C SER A 18 -6.79 -7.48 -5.95
N LEU A 19 -5.65 -8.12 -5.65
CA LEU A 19 -4.34 -7.54 -5.92
C LEU A 19 -4.16 -7.14 -7.39
N ASP A 20 -4.79 -7.87 -8.30
CA ASP A 20 -4.72 -7.59 -9.75
C ASP A 20 -5.46 -6.29 -10.15
N GLU A 21 -6.38 -5.82 -9.32
CA GLU A 21 -7.12 -4.56 -9.53
C GLU A 21 -6.44 -3.36 -8.86
N ILE A 22 -5.36 -3.59 -8.11
CA ILE A 22 -4.61 -2.54 -7.42
C ILE A 22 -3.36 -2.18 -8.21
N TYR A 23 -3.23 -0.90 -8.55
CA TYR A 23 -2.13 -0.35 -9.34
C TYR A 23 -1.23 0.53 -8.49
N LEU A 24 0.08 0.44 -8.74
CA LEU A 24 1.07 1.30 -8.10
C LEU A 24 0.88 2.75 -8.53
N ASP A 25 1.06 3.69 -7.61
CA ASP A 25 0.95 5.12 -7.89
C ASP A 25 2.25 5.66 -8.50
N PRO A 26 2.27 6.00 -9.79
CA PRO A 26 3.45 6.58 -10.43
C PRO A 26 3.72 8.02 -9.96
N ASN A 27 2.71 8.68 -9.39
CA ASN A 27 2.79 10.07 -8.94
C ASN A 27 3.08 10.17 -7.43
N ASN A 28 3.65 9.14 -6.84
CA ASN A 28 3.95 9.13 -5.40
C ASN A 28 4.92 10.26 -5.06
N PRO A 29 4.58 11.16 -4.12
CA PRO A 29 5.43 12.29 -3.75
C PRO A 29 6.80 11.89 -3.18
N ARG A 30 6.98 10.64 -2.77
CA ARG A 30 8.30 10.13 -2.37
C ARG A 30 9.28 9.98 -3.53
N PHE A 31 8.79 10.02 -4.78
CA PHE A 31 9.64 10.06 -5.97
C PHE A 31 10.17 11.48 -6.24
N THR A 32 10.77 12.11 -5.23
CA THR A 32 11.18 13.53 -5.27
C THR A 32 12.34 13.82 -6.20
N SER A 33 13.10 12.81 -6.62
CA SER A 33 14.28 12.98 -7.45
C SER A 33 14.00 13.18 -8.94
N LEU A 34 12.77 13.01 -9.37
CA LEU A 34 12.38 13.10 -10.76
C LEU A 34 11.22 14.08 -10.93
N LYS A 35 11.47 15.14 -11.66
CA LYS A 35 10.43 15.99 -12.24
C LYS A 35 9.73 15.18 -13.33
N TRP A 36 8.78 14.36 -12.93
CA TRP A 36 7.85 13.76 -13.86
C TRP A 36 6.70 14.74 -14.03
N ASP A 37 6.25 14.93 -15.22
CA ASP A 37 4.91 15.43 -15.41
C ASP A 37 3.94 14.39 -14.81
N ASP A 38 2.93 14.85 -14.09
CA ASP A 38 1.95 13.96 -13.50
C ASP A 38 1.37 13.00 -14.53
N ILE A 39 1.44 11.72 -14.28
CA ILE A 39 0.86 10.68 -15.11
C ILE A 39 -0.67 10.78 -14.99
N PRO A 40 -1.39 11.00 -16.09
CA PRO A 40 -2.86 11.04 -16.05
C PRO A 40 -3.45 9.69 -15.67
N ASP A 41 -4.62 9.73 -15.04
CA ASP A 41 -5.30 8.52 -14.55
C ASP A 41 -5.48 7.47 -15.64
N GLN A 42 -5.76 7.86 -16.87
CA GLN A 42 -5.93 6.95 -18.02
C GLN A 42 -4.68 6.13 -18.35
N GLN A 43 -3.50 6.60 -17.94
CA GLN A 43 -2.21 5.96 -18.23
C GLN A 43 -1.66 5.18 -17.03
N ILE A 44 -2.25 5.30 -15.84
CA ILE A 44 -1.75 4.63 -14.63
C ILE A 44 -1.65 3.11 -14.84
N SER A 45 -2.64 2.51 -15.48
CA SER A 45 -2.67 1.06 -15.71
C SER A 45 -1.82 0.57 -16.88
N ASP A 46 -1.14 1.46 -17.59
CA ASP A 46 -0.26 1.06 -18.69
C ASP A 46 0.90 0.20 -18.17
N ALA A 47 1.16 -0.91 -18.84
CA ALA A 47 2.17 -1.87 -18.40
C ALA A 47 3.57 -1.25 -18.28
N SER A 48 3.93 -0.33 -19.17
CA SER A 48 5.19 0.40 -19.13
C SER A 48 5.29 1.33 -17.93
N ILE A 49 4.21 2.02 -17.58
CA ILE A 49 4.13 2.90 -16.41
C ILE A 49 4.23 2.09 -15.13
N GLN A 50 3.50 0.98 -15.04
CA GLN A 50 3.55 0.11 -13.86
C GLN A 50 4.94 -0.53 -13.69
N ALA A 51 5.57 -0.97 -14.77
CA ALA A 51 6.92 -1.53 -14.73
C ALA A 51 7.97 -0.49 -14.28
N ALA A 52 7.87 0.74 -14.78
CA ALA A 52 8.75 1.84 -14.38
C ALA A 52 8.55 2.23 -12.91
N THR A 53 7.30 2.30 -12.44
CA THR A 53 6.97 2.60 -11.05
C THR A 53 7.50 1.51 -10.10
N LYS A 54 7.28 0.26 -10.46
CA LYS A 54 7.79 -0.90 -9.71
C LYS A 54 9.31 -0.85 -9.58
N ARG A 55 10.02 -0.65 -10.69
CA ARG A 55 11.49 -0.55 -10.69
C ARG A 55 12.00 0.54 -9.76
N LYS A 56 11.36 1.69 -9.75
CA LYS A 56 11.70 2.79 -8.85
C LYS A 56 11.53 2.41 -7.39
N LEU A 57 10.42 1.77 -7.04
CA LEU A 57 10.17 1.32 -5.68
C LEU A 57 11.22 0.30 -5.24
N GLU A 58 11.60 -0.60 -6.12
CA GLU A 58 12.64 -1.60 -5.86
C GLU A 58 14.02 -0.99 -5.66
N GLU A 59 14.41 -0.05 -6.52
CA GLU A 59 15.74 0.58 -6.50
C GLU A 59 15.91 1.61 -5.37
N GLU A 60 14.88 2.39 -5.09
CA GLU A 60 14.97 3.52 -4.14
C GLU A 60 14.50 3.19 -2.72
N PHE A 61 13.72 2.14 -2.51
CA PHE A 61 12.97 1.94 -1.25
C PHE A 61 13.09 0.54 -0.63
N SER A 62 14.17 -0.13 -0.73
CA SER A 62 14.42 -1.38 0.05
C SER A 62 13.20 -2.32 0.20
N ILE A 63 12.58 -2.68 -0.93
CA ILE A 63 11.36 -3.50 -0.94
C ILE A 63 11.61 -4.92 -0.40
N TYR A 64 12.83 -5.44 -0.52
CA TYR A 64 13.17 -6.81 -0.15
C TYR A 64 12.83 -7.15 1.32
N LYS A 65 12.96 -6.20 2.25
CA LYS A 65 12.58 -6.44 3.65
C LYS A 65 11.08 -6.65 3.83
N LEU A 66 10.28 -5.95 3.03
CA LEU A 66 8.84 -6.15 3.01
C LEU A 66 8.47 -7.48 2.37
N VAL A 67 9.16 -7.87 1.30
CA VAL A 67 9.00 -9.18 0.67
C VAL A 67 9.30 -10.29 1.69
N ASP A 68 10.42 -10.23 2.39
CA ASP A 68 10.78 -11.20 3.42
C ASP A 68 9.74 -11.28 4.54
N ASN A 69 9.28 -10.14 5.01
CA ASN A 69 8.25 -10.06 6.05
C ASN A 69 6.92 -10.70 5.60
N ILE A 70 6.47 -10.39 4.39
CA ILE A 70 5.24 -10.96 3.84
C ILE A 70 5.39 -12.46 3.61
N GLN A 71 6.54 -12.94 3.14
CA GLN A 71 6.78 -14.38 2.97
C GLN A 71 6.75 -15.15 4.28
N ILE A 72 7.14 -14.52 5.38
CA ILE A 72 7.12 -15.15 6.71
C ILE A 72 5.73 -15.09 7.34
N ASN A 73 5.09 -13.93 7.29
CA ASN A 73 3.88 -13.63 8.07
C ASN A 73 2.59 -13.58 7.25
N GLY A 74 2.68 -13.62 5.91
CA GLY A 74 1.58 -13.27 5.04
C GLY A 74 1.36 -11.74 4.98
N PHE A 75 0.41 -11.32 4.16
CA PHE A 75 0.02 -9.91 4.07
C PHE A 75 -0.94 -9.60 5.22
N LEU A 76 -0.43 -8.96 6.26
CA LEU A 76 -1.21 -8.67 7.45
C LEU A 76 -2.06 -7.41 7.26
N PRO A 77 -3.36 -7.43 7.66
CA PRO A 77 -4.25 -6.27 7.53
C PRO A 77 -4.06 -5.22 8.63
N ILE A 78 -2.90 -5.19 9.29
CA ILE A 78 -2.61 -4.30 10.42
C ILE A 78 -2.60 -2.85 9.97
N ASP A 79 -1.96 -2.59 8.82
CA ASP A 79 -1.91 -1.29 8.19
C ASP A 79 -2.63 -1.36 6.86
N ARG A 80 -3.85 -0.86 6.80
CA ARG A 80 -4.63 -0.89 5.58
C ARG A 80 -4.02 -0.03 4.49
N VAL A 81 -4.09 -0.54 3.28
CA VAL A 81 -3.72 0.22 2.08
C VAL A 81 -4.85 1.19 1.76
N ILE A 82 -4.52 2.43 1.47
CA ILE A 82 -5.50 3.42 1.02
C ILE A 82 -5.43 3.50 -0.50
N VAL A 83 -6.57 3.34 -1.14
CA VAL A 83 -6.67 3.34 -2.60
C VAL A 83 -7.76 4.29 -3.08
N LYS A 84 -7.69 4.67 -4.35
CA LYS A 84 -8.72 5.43 -5.03
C LYS A 84 -9.10 4.75 -6.33
N LYS A 85 -10.40 4.59 -6.59
CA LYS A 85 -10.90 4.10 -7.86
C LYS A 85 -10.65 5.13 -8.97
N PHE A 86 -10.02 4.72 -10.05
CA PHE A 86 -9.76 5.59 -11.20
C PHE A 86 -10.38 5.07 -12.51
N ALA A 87 -10.82 3.83 -12.55
CA ALA A 87 -11.57 3.22 -13.65
C ALA A 87 -12.33 2.00 -13.12
N GLU A 88 -13.14 1.37 -13.95
CA GLU A 88 -13.87 0.16 -13.58
C GLU A 88 -12.88 -0.94 -13.19
N ASN A 89 -13.04 -1.48 -11.98
CA ASN A 89 -12.16 -2.49 -11.38
C ASN A 89 -10.68 -2.10 -11.36
N LYS A 90 -10.39 -0.79 -11.25
CA LYS A 90 -9.02 -0.28 -11.18
C LYS A 90 -8.88 0.73 -10.05
N TYR A 91 -7.95 0.45 -9.15
CA TYR A 91 -7.67 1.25 -7.97
C TYR A 91 -6.19 1.62 -7.93
N VAL A 92 -5.89 2.90 -7.71
CA VAL A 92 -4.50 3.38 -7.53
C VAL A 92 -4.21 3.52 -6.04
N VAL A 93 -3.01 3.12 -5.64
CA VAL A 93 -2.58 3.21 -4.24
C VAL A 93 -2.27 4.65 -3.87
N LEU A 94 -2.94 5.19 -2.86
CA LEU A 94 -2.60 6.49 -2.26
C LEU A 94 -1.62 6.34 -1.09
N GLU A 95 -1.75 5.27 -0.31
CA GLU A 95 -0.84 4.90 0.77
C GLU A 95 -0.65 3.39 0.80
N GLY A 96 0.60 2.95 0.88
CA GLY A 96 0.97 1.53 0.91
C GLY A 96 1.62 1.03 -0.39
N ASN A 97 2.12 1.94 -1.22
CA ASN A 97 2.72 1.63 -2.53
C ASN A 97 3.85 0.59 -2.42
N ARG A 98 4.71 0.71 -1.42
CA ARG A 98 5.82 -0.23 -1.18
C ARG A 98 5.31 -1.63 -0.83
N ARG A 99 4.29 -1.73 0.01
CA ARG A 99 3.71 -3.03 0.41
C ARG A 99 3.00 -3.71 -0.76
N ILE A 100 2.28 -2.96 -1.56
CA ILE A 100 1.65 -3.50 -2.77
C ILE A 100 2.71 -3.92 -3.79
N CYS A 101 3.78 -3.17 -3.95
CA CYS A 101 4.92 -3.57 -4.78
C CYS A 101 5.53 -4.91 -4.32
N ALA A 102 5.76 -5.05 -3.02
CA ALA A 102 6.26 -6.29 -2.44
C ALA A 102 5.30 -7.46 -2.66
N ALA A 103 3.99 -7.24 -2.46
CA ALA A 103 2.96 -8.24 -2.72
C ALA A 103 2.95 -8.70 -4.18
N LYS A 104 3.04 -7.77 -5.11
CA LYS A 104 3.12 -8.08 -6.54
C LYS A 104 4.38 -8.87 -6.90
N ASN A 105 5.50 -8.55 -6.30
CA ASN A 105 6.76 -9.31 -6.49
C ASN A 105 6.62 -10.76 -6.04
N ILE A 106 5.97 -11.00 -4.90
CA ILE A 106 5.74 -12.36 -4.40
C ILE A 106 4.81 -13.14 -5.35
N MET A 107 3.76 -12.49 -5.85
CA MET A 107 2.85 -13.15 -6.80
C MET A 107 3.53 -13.45 -8.14
N GLU A 108 4.43 -12.60 -8.60
CA GLU A 108 5.25 -12.88 -9.79
C GLU A 108 6.20 -14.06 -9.54
N LEU A 109 6.83 -14.09 -8.37
CA LEU A 109 7.67 -15.22 -7.96
C LEU A 109 6.86 -16.53 -7.93
N TYR A 110 5.66 -16.50 -7.36
CA TYR A 110 4.75 -17.64 -7.32
C TYR A 110 4.36 -18.12 -8.71
N LYS A 111 4.08 -17.22 -9.64
CA LYS A 111 3.75 -17.58 -11.04
C LYS A 111 4.91 -18.25 -11.75
N GLY A 112 6.14 -17.83 -11.46
CA GLY A 112 7.35 -18.44 -12.04
C GLY A 112 7.80 -19.72 -11.35
N ASN A 113 7.74 -19.75 -10.03
CA ASN A 113 8.16 -20.85 -9.17
C ASN A 113 7.21 -21.03 -7.99
N PRO A 114 6.09 -21.75 -8.15
CA PRO A 114 5.11 -21.94 -7.08
C PRO A 114 5.66 -22.53 -5.80
N GLU A 115 6.72 -23.33 -5.91
CA GLU A 115 7.35 -24.00 -4.77
C GLU A 115 8.09 -23.05 -3.81
N GLN A 116 8.40 -21.83 -4.26
CA GLN A 116 9.14 -20.85 -3.46
C GLN A 116 8.24 -19.98 -2.56
N VAL A 117 6.94 -20.10 -2.67
CA VAL A 117 5.99 -19.30 -1.90
C VAL A 117 4.97 -20.21 -1.21
N GLU A 118 4.88 -20.09 0.11
CA GLU A 118 3.89 -20.82 0.90
C GLU A 118 2.47 -20.50 0.44
N GLU A 119 1.62 -21.52 0.35
CA GLU A 119 0.26 -21.37 -0.12
C GLU A 119 -0.56 -20.42 0.77
N SER A 120 -0.33 -20.43 2.08
CA SER A 120 -0.95 -19.52 3.02
C SER A 120 -0.61 -18.05 2.74
N VAL A 121 0.61 -17.80 2.28
CA VAL A 121 1.05 -16.46 1.86
C VAL A 121 0.31 -16.05 0.59
N VAL A 122 0.24 -16.93 -0.39
CA VAL A 122 -0.52 -16.69 -1.63
C VAL A 122 -1.97 -16.37 -1.34
N ASP A 123 -2.61 -17.12 -0.45
CA ASP A 123 -4.01 -16.87 -0.05
C ASP A 123 -4.19 -15.49 0.58
N SER A 124 -3.22 -15.04 1.38
CA SER A 124 -3.25 -13.71 1.98
C SER A 124 -3.12 -12.57 0.97
N LEU A 125 -2.58 -12.87 -0.22
CA LEU A 125 -2.34 -11.89 -1.29
C LEU A 125 -3.44 -11.82 -2.35
N LYS A 126 -4.38 -12.75 -2.35
CA LYS A 126 -5.46 -12.78 -3.35
C LYS A 126 -6.38 -11.58 -3.22
N GLU A 127 -6.74 -11.22 -2.00
CA GLU A 127 -7.57 -10.06 -1.68
C GLU A 127 -6.89 -9.23 -0.61
N ILE A 128 -6.74 -7.95 -0.85
CA ILE A 128 -6.11 -7.00 0.05
C ILE A 128 -7.17 -6.17 0.77
N SER A 129 -7.07 -6.08 2.09
CA SER A 129 -7.90 -5.19 2.89
C SER A 129 -7.49 -3.74 2.66
N CYS A 130 -8.38 -2.97 2.07
CA CYS A 130 -8.14 -1.59 1.68
C CYS A 130 -9.15 -0.64 2.31
N LEU A 131 -8.77 0.62 2.37
CA LEU A 131 -9.68 1.73 2.54
C LEU A 131 -9.80 2.46 1.21
N ILE A 132 -11.02 2.54 0.66
CA ILE A 132 -11.27 3.28 -0.57
C ILE A 132 -11.57 4.73 -0.21
N TYR A 133 -10.78 5.64 -0.77
CA TYR A 133 -11.03 7.08 -0.69
C TYR A 133 -12.07 7.46 -1.74
N THR A 134 -13.21 8.01 -1.28
CA THR A 134 -14.41 8.18 -2.12
C THR A 134 -14.57 9.58 -2.72
N LEU A 135 -13.80 10.57 -2.27
CA LEU A 135 -13.89 11.92 -2.82
C LEU A 135 -13.36 11.98 -4.25
N SER A 136 -14.03 12.77 -5.09
CA SER A 136 -13.64 12.98 -6.48
C SER A 136 -12.35 13.79 -6.61
N GLU A 137 -12.10 14.71 -5.69
CA GLU A 137 -10.87 15.48 -5.66
C GLU A 137 -9.69 14.60 -5.25
N ARG A 138 -8.65 14.62 -6.06
CA ARG A 138 -7.40 13.90 -5.77
C ARG A 138 -6.68 14.61 -4.63
N GLN A 139 -6.92 14.16 -3.40
CA GLN A 139 -6.05 14.58 -2.32
C GLN A 139 -4.65 14.04 -2.60
N PRO A 140 -3.63 14.87 -2.49
CA PRO A 140 -2.26 14.40 -2.67
C PRO A 140 -1.96 13.25 -1.72
N SER A 141 -1.31 12.21 -2.20
CA SER A 141 -0.96 11.05 -1.38
C SER A 141 -0.11 11.43 -0.17
N TRP A 142 0.62 12.56 -0.22
CA TRP A 142 1.36 13.07 0.93
C TRP A 142 0.47 13.42 2.13
N VAL A 143 -0.81 13.77 1.90
CA VAL A 143 -1.77 14.01 3.00
C VAL A 143 -1.98 12.72 3.80
N PHE A 144 -2.22 11.61 3.11
CA PHE A 144 -2.41 10.32 3.77
C PHE A 144 -1.14 9.81 4.44
N GLN A 145 0.00 9.99 3.79
CA GLN A 145 1.30 9.65 4.36
C GLN A 145 1.61 10.47 5.60
N GLY A 146 1.35 11.78 5.54
CA GLY A 146 1.51 12.67 6.68
C GLY A 146 0.57 12.35 7.83
N LEU A 147 -0.71 12.14 7.55
CA LEU A 147 -1.70 11.74 8.54
C LEU A 147 -1.36 10.40 9.19
N ARG A 148 -0.96 9.42 8.40
CA ARG A 148 -0.53 8.13 8.92
C ARG A 148 0.69 8.26 9.83
N HIS A 149 1.67 9.07 9.45
CA HIS A 149 2.85 9.31 10.25
C HIS A 149 2.49 9.96 11.60
N ILE A 150 1.63 10.95 11.59
CA ILE A 150 1.13 11.65 12.78
C ILE A 150 0.24 10.73 13.62
N ILE A 151 -0.76 10.10 13.01
CA ILE A 151 -1.70 9.19 13.66
C ILE A 151 -0.97 7.94 14.13
N GLY A 152 -0.09 7.37 13.33
CA GLY A 152 0.72 6.21 13.68
C GLY A 152 1.62 6.47 14.89
N ILE A 153 2.21 7.66 15.00
CA ILE A 153 3.00 8.07 16.17
C ILE A 153 2.11 8.30 17.38
N GLN A 154 0.89 8.82 17.18
CA GLN A 154 -0.07 9.10 18.27
C GLN A 154 -0.89 7.87 18.67
N GLU A 155 -1.26 7.00 17.72
CA GLU A 155 -2.04 5.77 17.95
C GLU A 155 -1.18 4.55 18.31
N TRP A 156 0.14 4.62 18.12
CA TRP A 156 1.09 3.74 18.79
C TRP A 156 1.56 4.41 20.07
N PRO A 157 0.65 4.69 21.00
CA PRO A 157 1.06 5.24 22.27
C PRO A 157 1.94 4.22 22.99
N ALA A 158 2.70 4.69 23.96
CA ALA A 158 3.55 3.87 24.80
C ALA A 158 2.85 2.59 25.32
N TYR A 159 1.54 2.61 25.42
CA TYR A 159 0.67 1.47 25.74
C TYR A 159 0.79 0.31 24.73
N ASN A 160 0.67 0.56 23.42
CA ASN A 160 0.78 -0.52 22.44
C ASN A 160 2.22 -1.00 22.26
N LYS A 161 3.18 -0.11 22.39
CA LYS A 161 4.59 -0.50 22.48
C LYS A 161 4.89 -1.33 23.72
N ALA A 162 4.38 -0.93 24.86
CA ALA A 162 4.54 -1.67 26.11
C ALA A 162 3.83 -3.03 26.09
N GLY A 163 2.64 -3.12 25.48
CA GLY A 163 1.93 -4.38 25.28
C GLY A 163 2.66 -5.37 24.39
N LEU A 164 3.23 -4.89 23.28
CA LEU A 164 4.05 -5.70 22.38
C LEU A 164 5.34 -6.18 23.06
N TYR A 165 6.04 -5.30 23.75
CA TYR A 165 7.25 -5.64 24.49
C TYR A 165 6.96 -6.55 25.71
N GLY A 166 5.83 -6.38 26.35
CA GLY A 166 5.40 -7.24 27.45
C GLY A 166 5.04 -8.66 27.01
N GLN A 167 4.56 -8.84 25.78
CA GLN A 167 4.30 -10.17 25.22
C GLN A 167 5.57 -10.87 24.73
N VAL A 168 6.55 -10.14 24.28
CA VAL A 168 7.83 -10.70 23.81
C VAL A 168 8.77 -11.04 24.98
N MET A 169 8.61 -10.38 26.12
CA MET A 169 9.42 -10.64 27.33
C MET A 169 8.81 -11.69 28.28
N ARG A 170 7.64 -12.21 27.99
CA ARG A 170 7.01 -13.31 28.71
C ARG A 170 7.15 -14.64 27.96
#